data_940c49b02b614bc4d57cb9b13f77ad6e
#
_entry.id   940c49b02b614bc4d57cb9b13f77ad6e
#
_cell.length_a   1.000
_cell.length_b   1.000
_cell.length_c   1.000
_cell.angle_alpha   90.00
_cell.angle_beta   90.00
_cell.angle_gamma   90.00
#
_symmetry.space_group_name_H-M   'P 1'
#
loop_
_entity.id
_entity.type
_entity.pdbx_description
1 polymer ?
#
loop_
_entity_poly.entity_id
_entity_poly.type
_entity_poly.pdbx_seq_one_letter_code
_entity_poly.pdbx_strand_id
1 'polypeptide(L)'
;GKLPMSRVWGMGTSASSDGQFFPTARHGEVMNMVNAKYGSVPGLKAYTHVSDQFAPFACQSIPATVSEAPYILDGLLMNEVGRHVREQYADTAGFTDHLFGASSLLGYNLVLRIRDLPSKRLYVFNPDTTPRELRKLVGGKAREDLIVANWPDIFRCAATMTAGKIRPSQLLRKLASYPRQNNLAVALREVGRIERTLFIIEWILDTDMQRRAQIGLNKGEAHHALKNALRIGRQ
;
A
#
# COMPACT_ATOMS: atom_id res chain seq x y z
N GLY A 1 1.54 20.02 -10.30
CA GLY A 1 0.59 20.98 -9.85
C GLY A 1 0.76 22.45 -10.23
N LYS A 2 1.81 22.86 -10.99
CA LYS A 2 1.97 24.29 -11.38
C LYS A 2 1.19 24.66 -12.63
N LEU A 3 0.76 23.69 -13.44
CA LEU A 3 0.00 23.94 -14.66
C LEU A 3 -1.50 24.08 -14.35
N PRO A 4 -2.18 25.15 -14.83
CA PRO A 4 -3.61 25.36 -14.59
C PRO A 4 -4.47 24.16 -15.03
N MET A 5 -4.15 23.54 -16.15
CA MET A 5 -4.84 22.35 -16.68
C MET A 5 -4.78 21.12 -15.74
N SER A 6 -3.75 21.00 -14.94
CA SER A 6 -3.64 19.84 -14.02
C SER A 6 -4.72 19.85 -12.94
N ARG A 7 -5.19 21.04 -12.53
CA ARG A 7 -6.26 21.19 -11.53
C ARG A 7 -7.64 20.76 -12.02
N VAL A 8 -7.86 20.69 -13.32
CA VAL A 8 -9.09 20.16 -13.92
C VAL A 8 -9.25 18.66 -13.63
N TRP A 9 -8.14 17.94 -13.51
CA TRP A 9 -8.12 16.50 -13.30
C TRP A 9 -8.16 16.09 -11.83
N GLY A 10 -7.68 16.95 -10.93
CA GLY A 10 -7.63 16.69 -9.50
C GLY A 10 -6.84 17.75 -8.74
N MET A 11 -6.95 17.71 -7.42
CA MET A 11 -6.29 18.68 -6.52
C MET A 11 -4.86 18.27 -6.13
N GLY A 12 -4.38 17.10 -6.56
CA GLY A 12 -3.09 16.55 -6.16
C GLY A 12 -3.11 15.92 -4.77
N THR A 13 -4.30 15.60 -4.24
CA THR A 13 -4.47 15.06 -2.89
C THR A 13 -4.71 13.56 -2.85
N SER A 14 -4.91 12.94 -4.00
CA SER A 14 -5.02 11.50 -4.10
C SER A 14 -4.07 10.93 -5.15
N ALA A 15 -3.66 9.67 -4.95
CA ALA A 15 -2.78 8.98 -5.85
C ALA A 15 -3.12 7.49 -5.93
N SER A 16 -2.72 6.86 -7.01
CA SER A 16 -2.76 5.40 -7.16
C SER A 16 -1.36 4.85 -7.37
N SER A 17 -1.14 3.61 -6.92
CA SER A 17 0.12 2.91 -7.12
C SER A 17 -0.14 1.54 -7.69
N ASP A 18 0.61 1.18 -8.71
CA ASP A 18 0.52 -0.13 -9.33
C ASP A 18 1.86 -0.57 -9.92
N GLY A 19 2.04 -1.88 -10.00
CA GLY A 19 3.23 -2.53 -10.52
C GLY A 19 3.02 -3.11 -11.91
N GLN A 20 3.85 -2.69 -12.86
CA GLN A 20 3.87 -3.25 -14.19
C GLN A 20 5.10 -4.15 -14.36
N PHE A 21 4.89 -5.40 -14.78
CA PHE A 21 5.97 -6.35 -15.07
C PHE A 21 6.59 -6.05 -16.43
N PHE A 22 7.92 -6.06 -16.48
CA PHE A 22 8.71 -5.98 -17.70
C PHE A 22 9.64 -7.18 -17.78
N PRO A 23 9.54 -7.99 -18.84
CA PRO A 23 10.48 -9.06 -19.07
C PRO A 23 11.88 -8.47 -19.35
N THR A 24 12.91 -9.14 -18.85
CA THR A 24 14.31 -8.80 -19.09
C THR A 24 14.97 -9.87 -19.94
N ALA A 25 16.06 -9.53 -20.65
CA ALA A 25 16.86 -10.50 -21.35
C ALA A 25 17.53 -11.47 -20.35
N ARG A 26 17.83 -12.70 -20.81
CA ARG A 26 18.38 -13.79 -19.97
C ARG A 26 19.69 -13.47 -19.25
N HIS A 27 20.40 -12.41 -19.62
CA HIS A 27 21.71 -12.05 -19.10
C HIS A 27 21.74 -10.76 -18.26
N GLY A 28 20.59 -10.31 -17.74
CA GLY A 28 20.54 -9.17 -16.83
C GLY A 28 21.15 -9.52 -15.47
N GLU A 29 22.27 -8.89 -15.09
CA GLU A 29 23.02 -9.23 -13.87
C GLU A 29 22.29 -8.91 -12.56
N VAL A 30 21.36 -7.98 -12.52
CA VAL A 30 20.88 -7.41 -11.25
C VAL A 30 19.42 -7.73 -10.91
N MET A 31 18.57 -8.09 -11.87
CA MET A 31 17.14 -8.36 -11.61
C MET A 31 16.56 -9.48 -12.48
N ASN A 32 17.25 -10.61 -12.49
CA ASN A 32 16.88 -11.75 -13.33
C ASN A 32 16.04 -12.77 -12.54
N MET A 33 14.96 -12.30 -11.91
CA MET A 33 14.09 -13.15 -11.09
C MET A 33 12.85 -13.58 -11.85
N VAL A 34 12.59 -14.89 -11.83
CA VAL A 34 11.38 -15.50 -12.38
C VAL A 34 10.29 -15.50 -11.31
N ASN A 35 9.13 -15.01 -11.66
CA ASN A 35 7.93 -15.11 -10.83
C ASN A 35 6.84 -15.86 -11.59
N ALA A 36 6.41 -16.99 -11.07
CA ALA A 36 5.40 -17.85 -11.69
C ALA A 36 4.08 -17.13 -12.05
N LYS A 37 3.75 -16.04 -11.35
CA LYS A 37 2.59 -15.19 -11.71
C LYS A 37 2.70 -14.60 -13.12
N TYR A 38 3.93 -14.37 -13.61
CA TYR A 38 4.21 -13.75 -14.91
C TYR A 38 4.81 -14.75 -15.92
N GLY A 39 4.80 -16.06 -15.59
CA GLY A 39 5.35 -17.12 -16.43
C GLY A 39 6.82 -17.45 -16.09
N SER A 40 7.52 -18.06 -17.04
CA SER A 40 8.91 -18.52 -16.87
C SER A 40 9.98 -17.50 -17.29
N VAL A 41 9.54 -16.30 -17.71
CA VAL A 41 10.45 -15.25 -18.18
C VAL A 41 10.96 -14.43 -16.99
N PRO A 42 12.28 -14.22 -16.86
CA PRO A 42 12.81 -13.32 -15.84
C PRO A 42 12.42 -11.88 -16.12
N GLY A 43 12.28 -11.08 -15.06
CA GLY A 43 11.90 -9.69 -15.22
C GLY A 43 11.96 -8.88 -13.94
N LEU A 44 11.58 -7.65 -14.07
CA LEU A 44 11.43 -6.69 -12.98
C LEU A 44 10.03 -6.08 -13.01
N LYS A 45 9.62 -5.50 -11.90
CA LYS A 45 8.42 -4.67 -11.85
C LYS A 45 8.80 -3.20 -11.75
N ALA A 46 8.20 -2.36 -12.60
CA ALA A 46 8.22 -0.92 -12.42
C ALA A 46 7.00 -0.53 -11.58
N TYR A 47 7.24 -0.19 -10.33
CA TYR A 47 6.20 0.25 -9.41
C TYR A 47 6.04 1.76 -9.51
N THR A 48 4.88 2.21 -10.01
CA THR A 48 4.64 3.60 -10.37
C THR A 48 3.54 4.21 -9.50
N HIS A 49 3.75 5.44 -9.07
CA HIS A 49 2.77 6.25 -8.36
C HIS A 49 2.26 7.35 -9.30
N VAL A 50 0.95 7.42 -9.48
CA VAL A 50 0.28 8.38 -10.35
C VAL A 50 -0.68 9.21 -9.52
N SER A 51 -0.57 10.54 -9.60
CA SER A 51 -1.49 11.46 -8.92
C SER A 51 -2.85 11.50 -9.61
N ASP A 52 -3.86 12.05 -8.93
CA ASP A 52 -5.18 12.32 -9.50
C ASP A 52 -5.14 13.27 -10.71
N GLN A 53 -4.03 13.97 -10.91
CA GLN A 53 -3.75 14.84 -12.05
C GLN A 53 -3.16 14.08 -13.26
N PHE A 54 -3.22 12.75 -13.29
CA PHE A 54 -2.62 11.89 -14.32
C PHE A 54 -1.09 12.04 -14.45
N ALA A 55 -0.43 12.61 -13.45
CA ALA A 55 1.00 12.81 -13.45
C ALA A 55 1.70 11.69 -12.64
N PRO A 56 2.60 10.91 -13.23
CA PRO A 56 3.46 10.02 -12.48
C PRO A 56 4.46 10.89 -11.70
N PHE A 57 4.57 10.66 -10.38
CA PHE A 57 5.49 11.41 -9.53
C PHE A 57 6.59 10.56 -8.90
N ALA A 58 6.41 9.25 -8.87
CA ALA A 58 7.45 8.32 -8.44
C ALA A 58 7.37 7.02 -9.25
N CYS A 59 8.54 6.47 -9.57
CA CYS A 59 8.67 5.15 -10.19
C CYS A 59 9.89 4.45 -9.60
N GLN A 60 9.72 3.19 -9.19
CA GLN A 60 10.80 2.37 -8.62
C GLN A 60 10.86 1.02 -9.33
N SER A 61 12.07 0.58 -9.64
CA SER A 61 12.29 -0.80 -10.09
C SER A 61 12.38 -1.71 -8.87
N ILE A 62 11.55 -2.74 -8.84
CA ILE A 62 11.54 -3.73 -7.78
C ILE A 62 11.66 -5.14 -8.36
N PRO A 63 12.30 -6.10 -7.66
CA PRO A 63 12.38 -7.47 -8.13
C PRO A 63 10.99 -8.08 -8.34
N ALA A 64 10.84 -8.91 -9.38
CA ALA A 64 9.56 -9.50 -9.74
C ALA A 64 8.92 -10.33 -8.61
N THR A 65 9.75 -10.92 -7.74
CA THR A 65 9.32 -11.80 -6.63
C THR A 65 8.95 -11.08 -5.35
N VAL A 66 9.26 -9.78 -5.24
CA VAL A 66 9.04 -9.01 -4.01
C VAL A 66 7.62 -8.45 -3.96
N SER A 67 7.00 -8.43 -2.77
CA SER A 67 5.72 -7.77 -2.54
C SER A 67 5.80 -6.26 -2.79
N GLU A 68 4.80 -5.71 -3.45
CA GLU A 68 4.71 -4.28 -3.79
C GLU A 68 4.26 -3.42 -2.61
N ALA A 69 3.52 -4.01 -1.67
CA ALA A 69 2.89 -3.30 -0.55
C ALA A 69 3.83 -2.34 0.21
N PRO A 70 5.05 -2.73 0.62
CA PRO A 70 5.93 -1.83 1.35
C PRO A 70 6.41 -0.61 0.55
N TYR A 71 6.41 -0.71 -0.79
CA TYR A 71 6.90 0.35 -1.68
C TYR A 71 5.87 1.47 -1.91
N ILE A 72 4.61 1.25 -1.51
CA ILE A 72 3.57 2.31 -1.52
C ILE A 72 4.06 3.52 -0.72
N LEU A 73 4.56 3.29 0.49
CA LEU A 73 5.01 4.37 1.38
C LEU A 73 6.33 5.01 0.92
N ASP A 74 7.20 4.28 0.21
CA ASP A 74 8.42 4.87 -0.35
C ASP A 74 8.08 5.99 -1.34
N GLY A 75 7.14 5.74 -2.25
CA GLY A 75 6.73 6.74 -3.24
C GLY A 75 6.06 7.96 -2.61
N LEU A 76 5.34 7.77 -1.51
CA LEU A 76 4.67 8.86 -0.80
C LEU A 76 5.65 9.70 0.01
N LEU A 77 6.49 9.08 0.85
CA LEU A 77 7.37 9.81 1.76
C LEU A 77 8.61 10.39 1.10
N MET A 78 9.19 9.66 0.11
CA MET A 78 10.44 10.07 -0.52
C MET A 78 10.24 11.08 -1.65
N ASN A 79 9.01 11.49 -1.93
CA ASN A 79 8.68 12.42 -2.99
C ASN A 79 7.89 13.62 -2.44
N GLU A 80 8.25 14.83 -2.88
CA GLU A 80 7.58 16.05 -2.45
C GLU A 80 6.08 16.04 -2.78
N VAL A 81 5.70 15.58 -3.98
CA VAL A 81 4.29 15.45 -4.38
C VAL A 81 3.56 14.43 -3.51
N GLY A 82 4.21 13.30 -3.21
CA GLY A 82 3.65 12.23 -2.38
C GLY A 82 3.29 12.69 -0.97
N ARG A 83 4.02 13.65 -0.40
CA ARG A 83 3.75 14.21 0.94
C ARG A 83 2.44 15.01 1.00
N HIS A 84 1.90 15.47 -0.13
CA HIS A 84 0.62 16.16 -0.21
C HIS A 84 -0.57 15.22 -0.42
N VAL A 85 -0.30 13.94 -0.74
CA VAL A 85 -1.33 12.91 -0.91
C VAL A 85 -1.99 12.63 0.45
N ARG A 86 -3.31 12.55 0.44
CA ARG A 86 -4.15 12.19 1.59
C ARG A 86 -4.73 10.79 1.44
N GLU A 87 -5.26 10.49 0.25
CA GLU A 87 -5.80 9.17 -0.08
C GLU A 87 -4.89 8.45 -1.07
N GLN A 88 -4.47 7.24 -0.71
CA GLN A 88 -3.63 6.40 -1.55
C GLN A 88 -4.40 5.15 -1.97
N TYR A 89 -4.62 5.01 -3.27
CA TYR A 89 -5.30 3.86 -3.86
C TYR A 89 -4.30 2.80 -4.31
N ALA A 90 -4.60 1.53 -4.01
CA ALA A 90 -3.83 0.40 -4.52
C ALA A 90 -4.73 -0.84 -4.64
N ASP A 91 -4.25 -1.84 -5.38
CA ASP A 91 -4.96 -3.12 -5.50
C ASP A 91 -4.78 -3.99 -4.24
N THR A 92 -5.54 -5.07 -4.18
CA THR A 92 -5.60 -6.05 -3.08
C THR A 92 -4.24 -6.58 -2.62
N ALA A 93 -3.21 -6.53 -3.47
CA ALA A 93 -1.84 -6.92 -3.11
C ALA A 93 -1.24 -6.09 -1.96
N GLY A 94 -1.75 -4.86 -1.72
CA GLY A 94 -1.37 -4.00 -0.60
C GLY A 94 -2.02 -4.34 0.74
N PHE A 95 -2.93 -5.31 0.79
CA PHE A 95 -3.78 -5.57 1.96
C PHE A 95 -3.03 -6.31 3.08
N THR A 96 -2.11 -5.63 3.74
CA THR A 96 -1.32 -6.17 4.86
C THR A 96 -1.49 -5.31 6.11
N ASP A 97 -1.54 -5.95 7.29
CA ASP A 97 -1.70 -5.24 8.57
C ASP A 97 -0.59 -4.22 8.79
N HIS A 98 0.67 -4.58 8.52
CA HIS A 98 1.80 -3.68 8.72
C HIS A 98 1.72 -2.42 7.84
N LEU A 99 1.19 -2.55 6.61
CA LEU A 99 1.02 -1.39 5.73
C LEU A 99 -0.08 -0.46 6.24
N PHE A 100 -1.21 -0.99 6.68
CA PHE A 100 -2.27 -0.18 7.29
C PHE A 100 -1.77 0.58 8.51
N GLY A 101 -1.09 -0.11 9.45
CA GLY A 101 -0.55 0.54 10.64
C GLY A 101 0.49 1.61 10.32
N ALA A 102 1.42 1.32 9.40
CA ALA A 102 2.42 2.31 9.01
C ALA A 102 1.82 3.50 8.25
N SER A 103 0.83 3.28 7.37
CA SER A 103 0.15 4.35 6.63
C SER A 103 -0.55 5.32 7.57
N SER A 104 -1.32 4.79 8.53
CA SER A 104 -2.03 5.59 9.53
C SER A 104 -1.07 6.43 10.38
N LEU A 105 0.00 5.82 10.90
CA LEU A 105 1.03 6.52 11.67
C LEU A 105 1.74 7.65 10.90
N LEU A 106 1.80 7.52 9.58
CA LEU A 106 2.40 8.52 8.68
C LEU A 106 1.39 9.53 8.13
N GLY A 107 0.10 9.40 8.51
CA GLY A 107 -0.96 10.32 8.12
C GLY A 107 -1.53 10.10 6.70
N TYR A 108 -1.33 8.91 6.13
CA TYR A 108 -1.91 8.53 4.84
C TYR A 108 -3.13 7.65 5.02
N ASN A 109 -4.24 8.01 4.38
CA ASN A 109 -5.41 7.15 4.27
C ASN A 109 -5.20 6.15 3.13
N LEU A 110 -5.06 4.88 3.48
CA LEU A 110 -4.85 3.79 2.54
C LEU A 110 -6.20 3.19 2.13
N VAL A 111 -6.59 3.40 0.89
CA VAL A 111 -7.86 2.93 0.33
C VAL A 111 -7.58 1.84 -0.70
N LEU A 112 -7.75 0.59 -0.29
CA LEU A 112 -7.45 -0.58 -1.12
C LEU A 112 -8.74 -1.17 -1.71
N ARG A 113 -8.69 -1.60 -2.96
CA ARG A 113 -9.80 -2.35 -3.53
C ARG A 113 -9.94 -3.71 -2.85
N ILE A 114 -11.09 -3.97 -2.24
CA ILE A 114 -11.40 -5.27 -1.65
C ILE A 114 -12.10 -6.13 -2.70
N ARG A 115 -11.44 -7.22 -3.14
CA ARG A 115 -12.01 -8.17 -4.12
C ARG A 115 -12.88 -9.24 -3.47
N ASP A 116 -12.53 -9.65 -2.26
CA ASP A 116 -13.20 -10.74 -1.53
C ASP A 116 -13.51 -10.26 -0.10
N LEU A 117 -14.58 -9.49 0.01
CA LEU A 117 -15.05 -8.94 1.29
C LEU A 117 -15.46 -10.04 2.28
N PRO A 118 -16.13 -11.14 1.89
CA PRO A 118 -16.53 -12.19 2.83
C PRO A 118 -15.36 -12.88 3.55
N SER A 119 -14.18 -12.90 2.95
CA SER A 119 -12.97 -13.48 3.58
C SER A 119 -12.30 -12.54 4.58
N LYS A 120 -12.65 -11.26 4.58
CA LYS A 120 -12.03 -10.28 5.46
C LYS A 120 -12.52 -10.45 6.90
N ARG A 121 -11.61 -10.25 7.85
CA ARG A 121 -11.90 -10.39 9.27
C ARG A 121 -11.62 -9.09 10.00
N LEU A 122 -12.54 -8.74 10.88
CA LEU A 122 -12.47 -7.60 11.79
C LEU A 122 -11.71 -8.00 13.06
N TYR A 123 -10.97 -7.06 13.62
CA TYR A 123 -10.32 -7.23 14.93
C TYR A 123 -10.86 -6.18 15.88
N VAL A 124 -11.36 -6.63 17.02
CA VAL A 124 -12.07 -5.80 18.01
C VAL A 124 -11.39 -5.87 19.36
N PHE A 125 -11.53 -4.84 20.18
CA PHE A 125 -10.96 -4.84 21.54
C PHE A 125 -11.70 -5.80 22.47
N ASN A 126 -13.02 -5.87 22.35
CA ASN A 126 -13.84 -6.77 23.14
C ASN A 126 -14.85 -7.51 22.23
N PRO A 127 -14.62 -8.80 21.94
CA PRO A 127 -15.55 -9.60 21.14
C PRO A 127 -16.94 -9.75 21.76
N ASP A 128 -17.06 -9.69 23.08
CA ASP A 128 -18.34 -9.91 23.79
C ASP A 128 -19.31 -8.75 23.59
N THR A 129 -18.79 -7.54 23.41
CA THR A 129 -19.59 -6.33 23.14
C THR A 129 -19.94 -6.16 21.66
N THR A 130 -19.44 -7.05 20.79
CA THR A 130 -19.69 -6.98 19.35
C THR A 130 -21.16 -7.34 19.04
N PRO A 131 -21.88 -6.52 18.23
CA PRO A 131 -23.22 -6.84 17.76
C PRO A 131 -23.30 -8.23 17.12
N ARG A 132 -24.42 -8.92 17.33
CA ARG A 132 -24.62 -10.30 16.86
C ARG A 132 -24.36 -10.45 15.36
N GLU A 133 -24.78 -9.47 14.59
CA GLU A 133 -24.68 -9.41 13.14
C GLU A 133 -23.23 -9.40 12.66
N LEU A 134 -22.34 -8.77 13.41
CA LEU A 134 -20.91 -8.63 13.06
C LEU A 134 -20.04 -9.75 13.64
N ARG A 135 -20.54 -10.56 14.57
CA ARG A 135 -19.72 -11.61 15.24
C ARG A 135 -19.07 -12.59 14.26
N LYS A 136 -19.76 -12.92 13.16
CA LYS A 136 -19.24 -13.83 12.13
C LYS A 136 -18.05 -13.23 11.36
N LEU A 137 -17.92 -11.91 11.35
CA LEU A 137 -16.82 -11.19 10.71
C LEU A 137 -15.62 -11.01 11.65
N VAL A 138 -15.79 -11.20 12.96
CA VAL A 138 -14.70 -11.06 13.93
C VAL A 138 -13.71 -12.21 13.78
N GLY A 139 -12.46 -11.86 13.48
CA GLY A 139 -11.34 -12.80 13.35
C GLY A 139 -10.52 -12.94 14.63
N GLY A 140 -10.71 -12.05 15.61
CA GLY A 140 -10.00 -12.09 16.88
C GLY A 140 -10.01 -10.78 17.65
N LYS A 141 -9.34 -10.80 18.79
CA LYS A 141 -9.14 -9.64 19.66
C LYS A 141 -7.90 -8.85 19.23
N ALA A 142 -8.01 -7.54 19.14
CA ALA A 142 -6.86 -6.65 19.01
C ALA A 142 -6.13 -6.54 20.37
N ARG A 143 -4.82 -6.64 20.37
CA ARG A 143 -4.00 -6.68 21.58
C ARG A 143 -3.49 -5.29 21.94
N GLU A 144 -4.34 -4.53 22.65
CA GLU A 144 -4.03 -3.20 23.13
C GLU A 144 -2.80 -3.18 24.05
N ASP A 145 -2.65 -4.19 24.88
CA ASP A 145 -1.53 -4.40 25.78
C ASP A 145 -0.17 -4.31 25.06
N LEU A 146 -0.08 -4.96 23.90
CA LEU A 146 1.14 -4.92 23.08
C LEU A 146 1.39 -3.57 22.41
N ILE A 147 0.32 -2.93 21.98
CA ILE A 147 0.42 -1.59 21.37
C ILE A 147 0.97 -0.61 22.40
N VAL A 148 0.35 -0.56 23.59
CA VAL A 148 0.75 0.35 24.66
C VAL A 148 2.19 0.09 25.10
N ALA A 149 2.56 -1.18 25.35
CA ALA A 149 3.90 -1.56 25.79
C ALA A 149 5.00 -1.20 24.76
N ASN A 150 4.68 -1.16 23.48
CA ASN A 150 5.65 -0.88 22.39
C ASN A 150 5.41 0.48 21.71
N TRP A 151 4.53 1.32 22.23
CA TRP A 151 4.19 2.60 21.62
C TRP A 151 5.38 3.52 21.36
N PRO A 152 6.35 3.67 22.30
CA PRO A 152 7.54 4.48 22.05
C PRO A 152 8.36 4.00 20.86
N ASP A 153 8.46 2.69 20.65
CA ASP A 153 9.20 2.11 19.51
C ASP A 153 8.45 2.24 18.20
N ILE A 154 7.12 2.08 18.21
CA ILE A 154 6.23 2.34 17.06
C ILE A 154 6.38 3.78 16.61
N PHE A 155 6.30 4.73 17.54
CA PHE A 155 6.45 6.16 17.25
C PHE A 155 7.85 6.50 16.72
N ARG A 156 8.90 5.90 17.30
CA ARG A 156 10.29 6.06 16.82
C ARG A 156 10.45 5.55 15.38
N CYS A 157 9.81 4.44 15.02
CA CYS A 157 9.79 3.96 13.64
C CYS A 157 9.14 4.95 12.68
N ALA A 158 7.96 5.48 13.03
CA ALA A 158 7.28 6.50 12.22
C ALA A 158 8.16 7.76 12.07
N ALA A 159 8.72 8.27 13.16
CA ALA A 159 9.61 9.44 13.14
C ALA A 159 10.87 9.21 12.29
N THR A 160 11.45 8.00 12.34
CA THR A 160 12.65 7.65 11.57
C THR A 160 12.34 7.59 10.05
N MET A 161 11.18 7.06 9.68
CA MET A 161 10.70 7.06 8.29
C MET A 161 10.42 8.49 7.81
N THR A 162 9.68 9.27 8.58
CA THR A 162 9.36 10.68 8.26
C THR A 162 10.60 11.53 8.10
N ALA A 163 11.62 11.31 8.94
CA ALA A 163 12.91 11.98 8.84
C ALA A 163 13.79 11.51 7.66
N GLY A 164 13.31 10.53 6.85
CA GLY A 164 14.04 9.99 5.70
C GLY A 164 15.30 9.19 6.05
N LYS A 165 15.49 8.83 7.33
CA LYS A 165 16.68 8.07 7.79
C LYS A 165 16.62 6.60 7.35
N ILE A 166 15.44 6.06 7.14
CA ILE A 166 15.20 4.72 6.62
C ILE A 166 14.03 4.74 5.65
N ARG A 167 14.11 3.98 4.57
CA ARG A 167 12.98 3.81 3.66
C ARG A 167 11.90 2.93 4.30
N PRO A 168 10.62 3.31 4.20
CA PRO A 168 9.50 2.49 4.68
C PRO A 168 9.57 1.04 4.21
N SER A 169 9.86 0.79 2.93
CA SER A 169 9.97 -0.56 2.38
C SER A 169 11.07 -1.39 3.05
N GLN A 170 12.20 -0.80 3.39
CA GLN A 170 13.30 -1.48 4.09
C GLN A 170 12.88 -1.86 5.52
N LEU A 171 12.27 -0.91 6.25
CA LEU A 171 11.81 -1.15 7.62
C LEU A 171 10.72 -2.21 7.66
N LEU A 172 9.67 -2.07 6.86
CA LEU A 172 8.53 -3.00 6.85
C LEU A 172 8.96 -4.41 6.44
N ARG A 173 9.85 -4.55 5.46
CA ARG A 173 10.40 -5.86 5.07
C ARG A 173 11.22 -6.48 6.18
N LYS A 174 12.04 -5.70 6.88
CA LYS A 174 12.80 -6.17 8.04
C LYS A 174 11.87 -6.63 9.17
N LEU A 175 10.84 -5.87 9.48
CA LEU A 175 9.84 -6.27 10.50
C LEU A 175 9.07 -7.54 10.07
N ALA A 176 8.72 -7.66 8.79
CA ALA A 176 8.04 -8.84 8.26
C ALA A 176 8.91 -10.12 8.28
N SER A 177 10.24 -9.98 8.26
CA SER A 177 11.16 -11.14 8.31
C SER A 177 11.22 -11.81 9.69
N TYR A 178 10.77 -11.12 10.76
CA TYR A 178 10.79 -11.62 12.14
C TYR A 178 9.42 -11.48 12.83
N PRO A 179 8.33 -12.00 12.25
CA PRO A 179 6.96 -11.66 12.66
C PRO A 179 6.55 -12.19 14.05
N ARG A 180 7.31 -13.13 14.63
CA ARG A 180 7.01 -13.74 15.93
C ARG A 180 8.00 -13.40 17.04
N GLN A 181 9.21 -12.97 16.68
CA GLN A 181 10.30 -12.73 17.63
C GLN A 181 10.51 -11.25 17.93
N ASN A 182 9.88 -10.36 17.19
CA ASN A 182 10.03 -8.92 17.36
C ASN A 182 8.72 -8.30 17.87
N ASN A 183 8.70 -7.89 19.12
CA ASN A 183 7.53 -7.29 19.76
C ASN A 183 7.03 -6.05 19.01
N LEU A 184 7.93 -5.24 18.46
CA LEU A 184 7.58 -4.08 17.64
C LEU A 184 6.83 -4.49 16.36
N ALA A 185 7.28 -5.56 15.68
CA ALA A 185 6.58 -6.04 14.48
C ALA A 185 5.18 -6.55 14.83
N VAL A 186 5.04 -7.25 15.96
CA VAL A 186 3.74 -7.72 16.46
C VAL A 186 2.85 -6.53 16.82
N ALA A 187 3.37 -5.55 17.55
CA ALA A 187 2.62 -4.36 17.97
C ALA A 187 2.18 -3.51 16.77
N LEU A 188 3.04 -3.28 15.80
CA LEU A 188 2.67 -2.55 14.57
C LEU A 188 1.60 -3.30 13.77
N ARG A 189 1.64 -4.64 13.76
CA ARG A 189 0.59 -5.46 13.16
C ARG A 189 -0.75 -5.28 13.89
N GLU A 190 -0.75 -5.18 15.22
CA GLU A 190 -1.98 -4.95 15.98
C GLU A 190 -2.57 -3.56 15.69
N VAL A 191 -1.75 -2.50 15.59
CA VAL A 191 -2.20 -1.18 15.09
C VAL A 191 -2.85 -1.34 13.71
N GLY A 192 -2.16 -2.02 12.81
CA GLY A 192 -2.68 -2.24 11.45
C GLY A 192 -3.97 -3.06 11.39
N ARG A 193 -4.19 -3.98 12.32
CA ARG A 193 -5.45 -4.71 12.44
C ARG A 193 -6.63 -3.81 12.80
N ILE A 194 -6.39 -2.84 13.67
CA ILE A 194 -7.39 -1.83 14.05
C ILE A 194 -7.71 -0.96 12.84
N GLU A 195 -6.70 -0.36 12.23
CA GLU A 195 -6.85 0.51 11.06
C GLU A 195 -7.52 -0.21 9.88
N ARG A 196 -7.12 -1.44 9.63
CA ARG A 196 -7.75 -2.27 8.60
C ARG A 196 -9.22 -2.57 8.91
N THR A 197 -9.56 -2.77 10.19
CA THR A 197 -10.94 -3.00 10.61
C THR A 197 -11.78 -1.76 10.37
N LEU A 198 -11.29 -0.58 10.73
CA LEU A 198 -11.95 0.70 10.45
C LEU A 198 -12.13 0.88 8.94
N PHE A 199 -11.11 0.65 8.16
CA PHE A 199 -11.18 0.71 6.70
C PHE A 199 -12.23 -0.26 6.11
N ILE A 200 -12.31 -1.50 6.58
CA ILE A 200 -13.32 -2.46 6.09
C ILE A 200 -14.74 -1.96 6.40
N ILE A 201 -14.96 -1.40 7.58
CA ILE A 201 -16.26 -0.87 7.98
C ILE A 201 -16.60 0.35 7.09
N GLU A 202 -15.68 1.28 6.92
CA GLU A 202 -15.85 2.44 6.03
C GLU A 202 -16.12 2.01 4.59
N TRP A 203 -15.38 1.02 4.09
CA TRP A 203 -15.59 0.47 2.74
C TRP A 203 -16.99 -0.08 2.53
N ILE A 204 -17.59 -0.71 3.56
CA ILE A 204 -18.95 -1.23 3.48
C ILE A 204 -19.98 -0.08 3.49
N LEU A 205 -19.74 0.96 4.26
CA LEU A 205 -20.69 2.03 4.50
C LEU A 205 -20.61 3.17 3.49
N ASP A 206 -19.42 3.43 2.92
CA ASP A 206 -19.15 4.55 2.00
C ASP A 206 -18.98 4.07 0.54
N THR A 207 -20.08 4.11 -0.20
CA THR A 207 -20.08 3.81 -1.65
C THR A 207 -19.30 4.84 -2.47
N ASP A 208 -19.18 6.07 -1.99
CA ASP A 208 -18.41 7.11 -2.68
C ASP A 208 -16.91 6.88 -2.53
N MET A 209 -16.44 6.35 -1.38
CA MET A 209 -15.08 5.86 -1.22
C MET A 209 -14.78 4.74 -2.24
N GLN A 210 -15.68 3.78 -2.42
CA GLN A 210 -15.52 2.71 -3.40
C GLN A 210 -15.40 3.26 -4.83
N ARG A 211 -16.22 4.26 -5.19
CA ARG A 211 -16.16 4.92 -6.50
C ARG A 211 -14.85 5.69 -6.68
N ARG A 212 -14.42 6.46 -5.67
CA ARG A 212 -13.13 7.18 -5.73
C ARG A 212 -11.95 6.22 -5.91
N ALA A 213 -11.94 5.11 -5.18
CA ALA A 213 -10.92 4.08 -5.31
C ALA A 213 -10.88 3.50 -6.74
N GLN A 214 -12.04 3.18 -7.31
CA GLN A 214 -12.11 2.65 -8.67
C GLN A 214 -11.62 3.67 -9.70
N ILE A 215 -12.03 4.94 -9.57
CA ILE A 215 -11.57 6.01 -10.46
C ILE A 215 -10.05 6.19 -10.35
N GLY A 216 -9.52 6.19 -9.13
CA GLY A 216 -8.08 6.32 -8.89
C GLY A 216 -7.26 5.18 -9.51
N LEU A 217 -7.73 3.94 -9.36
CA LEU A 217 -7.10 2.77 -9.97
C LEU A 217 -7.17 2.82 -11.50
N ASN A 218 -8.31 3.21 -12.08
CA ASN A 218 -8.46 3.37 -13.53
C ASN A 218 -7.48 4.40 -14.10
N LYS A 219 -7.18 5.48 -13.37
CA LYS A 219 -6.14 6.46 -13.77
C LYS A 219 -4.75 5.82 -13.85
N GLY A 220 -4.41 4.97 -12.88
CA GLY A 220 -3.17 4.18 -12.89
C GLY A 220 -3.10 3.23 -14.09
N GLU A 221 -4.18 2.50 -14.35
CA GLU A 221 -4.29 1.58 -15.49
C GLU A 221 -4.18 2.31 -16.85
N ALA A 222 -4.82 3.48 -16.98
CA ALA A 222 -4.71 4.32 -18.18
C ALA A 222 -3.26 4.78 -18.42
N HIS A 223 -2.53 5.11 -17.35
CA HIS A 223 -1.10 5.43 -17.46
C HIS A 223 -0.26 4.24 -17.92
N HIS A 224 -0.56 3.03 -17.45
CA HIS A 224 0.10 1.81 -17.92
C HIS A 224 -0.22 1.51 -19.39
N ALA A 225 -1.45 1.71 -19.82
CA ALA A 225 -1.84 1.57 -21.23
C ALA A 225 -1.07 2.55 -22.13
N LEU A 226 -0.91 3.81 -21.71
CA LEU A 226 -0.12 4.80 -22.41
C LEU A 226 1.35 4.38 -22.52
N LYS A 227 1.96 3.92 -21.45
CA LYS A 227 3.35 3.41 -21.47
C LYS A 227 3.51 2.25 -22.45
N ASN A 228 2.56 1.33 -22.50
CA ASN A 228 2.60 0.20 -23.44
C ASN A 228 2.48 0.66 -24.90
N ALA A 229 1.63 1.66 -25.16
CA ALA A 229 1.48 2.23 -26.51
C ALA A 229 2.73 2.97 -26.98
N LEU A 230 3.44 3.64 -26.05
CA LEU A 230 4.66 4.39 -26.34
C LEU A 230 5.93 3.52 -26.31
N ARG A 231 5.81 2.24 -25.96
CA ARG A 231 6.96 1.33 -25.89
C ARG A 231 7.55 1.11 -27.29
N ILE A 232 8.65 1.78 -27.57
CA ILE A 232 9.46 1.60 -28.78
C ILE A 232 10.41 0.43 -28.51
N GLY A 233 10.47 -0.54 -29.43
CA GLY A 233 11.39 -1.68 -29.34
C GLY A 233 10.75 -2.96 -28.82
N ARG A 234 9.73 -3.44 -29.49
CA ARG A 234 9.43 -4.88 -29.52
C ARG A 234 10.45 -5.53 -30.46
N GLN A 235 11.46 -6.13 -29.89
CA GLN A 235 12.19 -7.22 -30.55
C GLN A 235 11.79 -8.52 -29.89
#